data_79ca1518d6bbf7c7c65152557f79d3b7
#
_entry.id   79ca1518d6bbf7c7c65152557f79d3b7
#
_cell.length_a   1.000
_cell.length_b   1.000
_cell.length_c   1.000
_cell.angle_alpha   90.00
_cell.angle_beta   90.00
_cell.angle_gamma   90.00
#
_symmetry.space_group_name_H-M   'P 1'
#
loop_
_entity.id
_entity.type
_entity.pdbx_description
1 polymer ?
#
loop_
_entity_poly.entity_id
_entity_poly.type
_entity_poly.pdbx_seq_one_letter_code
_entity_poly.pdbx_strand_id
1 'polypeptide(L)'
;MASPIRLLVVDDHHVVRRGFTALLRTVEGLEVVAEAGDGEEAVAMHHEHQPDVTLMDLRLPRMSGVEAIQKIRGTNEDARIIVLTTFDGDEDIYRALQAGAKGYLLKGTSVEELIEAIHAVHQGRSRIPSAIAEKLAEHMGAPKLTRSELKVLQRIAHGRTNREIGEDLTITEATVKTHINSLLAKLRVNDRTQAVTAALQRGIIHLS
;
A
#
# COMPACT_ATOMS: atom_id res chain seq x y z
N MET A 1 -23.07 28.47 1.02
CA MET A 1 -22.00 27.76 0.30
C MET A 1 -21.79 26.44 1.00
N ALA A 2 -21.56 25.34 0.29
CA ALA A 2 -21.21 24.05 0.94
C ALA A 2 -19.85 24.20 1.65
N SER A 3 -19.68 23.55 2.79
CA SER A 3 -18.37 23.51 3.48
C SER A 3 -17.34 22.81 2.59
N PRO A 4 -16.07 23.27 2.58
CA PRO A 4 -15.03 22.61 1.81
C PRO A 4 -14.78 21.18 2.31
N ILE A 5 -14.38 20.29 1.40
CA ILE A 5 -13.95 18.94 1.74
C ILE A 5 -12.58 19.03 2.42
N ARG A 6 -12.48 18.55 3.65
CA ARG A 6 -11.29 18.60 4.47
C ARG A 6 -10.38 17.42 4.20
N LEU A 7 -9.13 17.70 3.83
CA LEU A 7 -8.16 16.70 3.37
C LEU A 7 -6.98 16.57 4.33
N LEU A 8 -6.56 15.32 4.59
CA LEU A 8 -5.25 14.98 5.14
C LEU A 8 -4.38 14.41 4.02
N VAL A 9 -3.17 14.94 3.83
CA VAL A 9 -2.20 14.46 2.82
C VAL A 9 -1.05 13.77 3.53
N VAL A 10 -0.84 12.48 3.22
CA VAL A 10 0.19 11.64 3.86
C VAL A 10 1.15 11.11 2.81
N ASP A 11 2.43 11.50 2.91
CA ASP A 11 3.50 11.11 2.00
C ASP A 11 4.86 11.36 2.69
N ASP A 12 5.79 10.42 2.66
CA ASP A 12 7.12 10.60 3.25
C ASP A 12 8.04 11.50 2.40
N HIS A 13 7.74 11.62 1.11
CA HIS A 13 8.48 12.48 0.21
C HIS A 13 8.01 13.94 0.33
N HIS A 14 8.77 14.76 1.08
CA HIS A 14 8.42 16.16 1.36
C HIS A 14 8.04 16.99 0.11
N VAL A 15 8.78 16.82 -0.99
CA VAL A 15 8.52 17.57 -2.24
C VAL A 15 7.18 17.15 -2.86
N VAL A 16 6.88 15.85 -2.87
CA VAL A 16 5.63 15.29 -3.40
C VAL A 16 4.45 15.77 -2.55
N ARG A 17 4.55 15.64 -1.23
CA ARG A 17 3.53 16.07 -0.27
C ARG A 17 3.21 17.56 -0.43
N ARG A 18 4.26 18.41 -0.48
CA ARG A 18 4.10 19.86 -0.72
C ARG A 18 3.50 20.17 -2.08
N GLY A 19 3.85 19.41 -3.12
CA GLY A 19 3.27 19.55 -4.46
C GLY A 19 1.77 19.28 -4.45
N PHE A 20 1.33 18.15 -3.88
CA PHE A 20 -0.09 17.84 -3.74
C PHE A 20 -0.83 18.86 -2.88
N THR A 21 -0.27 19.27 -1.74
CA THR A 21 -0.87 20.28 -0.88
C THR A 21 -1.05 21.61 -1.61
N ALA A 22 -0.03 22.09 -2.31
CA ALA A 22 -0.11 23.34 -3.08
C ALA A 22 -1.17 23.26 -4.17
N LEU A 23 -1.20 22.15 -4.91
CA LEU A 23 -2.17 21.89 -5.96
C LEU A 23 -3.61 21.88 -5.41
N LEU A 24 -3.86 21.07 -4.37
CA LEU A 24 -5.21 20.90 -3.80
C LEU A 24 -5.75 22.19 -3.21
N ARG A 25 -4.89 23.07 -2.68
CA ARG A 25 -5.29 24.42 -2.20
C ARG A 25 -5.73 25.38 -3.29
N THR A 26 -5.42 25.10 -4.56
CA THR A 26 -5.91 25.92 -5.70
C THR A 26 -7.30 25.51 -6.16
N VAL A 27 -7.81 24.37 -5.69
CA VAL A 27 -9.09 23.81 -6.11
C VAL A 27 -10.20 24.31 -5.20
N GLU A 28 -11.18 24.99 -5.77
CA GLU A 28 -12.34 25.48 -5.02
C GLU A 28 -13.12 24.32 -4.38
N GLY A 29 -13.48 24.48 -3.11
CA GLY A 29 -14.21 23.46 -2.36
C GLY A 29 -13.34 22.36 -1.73
N LEU A 30 -12.01 22.45 -1.82
CA LEU A 30 -11.08 21.56 -1.11
C LEU A 30 -10.24 22.35 -0.10
N GLU A 31 -9.98 21.76 1.07
CA GLU A 31 -9.14 22.32 2.12
C GLU A 31 -8.16 21.28 2.67
N VAL A 32 -6.85 21.49 2.55
CA VAL A 32 -5.86 20.65 3.21
C VAL A 32 -5.69 21.12 4.65
N VAL A 33 -6.26 20.36 5.59
CA VAL A 33 -6.29 20.68 7.01
C VAL A 33 -5.07 20.15 7.76
N ALA A 34 -4.43 19.09 7.26
CA ALA A 34 -3.22 18.53 7.85
C ALA A 34 -2.35 17.82 6.80
N GLU A 35 -1.07 17.67 7.14
CA GLU A 35 -0.07 16.90 6.40
C GLU A 35 0.62 15.93 7.36
N ALA A 36 1.07 14.76 6.89
CA ALA A 36 1.85 13.81 7.66
C ALA A 36 2.96 13.19 6.81
N GLY A 37 4.12 12.90 7.42
CA GLY A 37 5.29 12.32 6.75
C GLY A 37 5.48 10.82 7.03
N ASP A 38 4.67 10.22 7.91
CA ASP A 38 4.70 8.80 8.23
C ASP A 38 3.35 8.31 8.76
N GLY A 39 3.25 6.99 8.96
CA GLY A 39 2.00 6.36 9.36
C GLY A 39 1.56 6.67 10.80
N GLU A 40 2.49 6.92 11.73
CA GLU A 40 2.15 7.26 13.11
C GLU A 40 1.59 8.68 13.17
N GLU A 41 2.25 9.62 12.49
CA GLU A 41 1.79 10.99 12.34
C GLU A 41 0.43 11.04 11.61
N ALA A 42 0.24 10.20 10.57
CA ALA A 42 -1.04 10.10 9.85
C ALA A 42 -2.20 9.71 10.76
N VAL A 43 -2.02 8.73 11.65
CA VAL A 43 -3.04 8.32 12.63
C VAL A 43 -3.33 9.45 13.61
N ALA A 44 -2.30 10.13 14.13
CA ALA A 44 -2.47 11.26 15.05
C ALA A 44 -3.21 12.43 14.39
N MET A 45 -2.78 12.87 13.20
CA MET A 45 -3.40 13.96 12.45
C MET A 45 -4.83 13.63 12.03
N HIS A 46 -5.11 12.38 11.64
CA HIS A 46 -6.49 11.97 11.35
C HIS A 46 -7.39 12.11 12.58
N HIS A 47 -6.92 11.67 13.74
CA HIS A 47 -7.68 11.77 14.99
C HIS A 47 -7.90 13.23 15.42
N GLU A 48 -6.87 14.09 15.30
CA GLU A 48 -6.94 15.49 15.72
C GLU A 48 -7.81 16.33 14.79
N HIS A 49 -7.61 16.18 13.47
CA HIS A 49 -8.25 17.06 12.49
C HIS A 49 -9.54 16.51 11.89
N GLN A 50 -9.87 15.23 12.09
CA GLN A 50 -11.09 14.57 11.56
C GLN A 50 -11.34 14.94 10.08
N PRO A 51 -10.41 14.61 9.15
CA PRO A 51 -10.56 14.94 7.74
C PRO A 51 -11.71 14.17 7.11
N ASP A 52 -12.36 14.76 6.10
CA ASP A 52 -13.40 14.09 5.31
C ASP A 52 -12.81 13.00 4.41
N VAL A 53 -11.60 13.25 3.85
CA VAL A 53 -10.86 12.30 3.02
C VAL A 53 -9.37 12.37 3.37
N THR A 54 -8.73 11.21 3.49
CA THR A 54 -7.28 11.06 3.66
C THR A 54 -6.66 10.54 2.37
N LEU A 55 -5.67 11.23 1.82
CA LEU A 55 -4.79 10.74 0.76
C LEU A 55 -3.59 10.08 1.42
N MET A 56 -3.41 8.77 1.21
CA MET A 56 -2.47 7.95 1.96
C MET A 56 -1.46 7.27 1.03
N ASP A 57 -0.17 7.57 1.18
CA ASP A 57 0.85 6.72 0.59
C ASP A 57 0.98 5.40 1.36
N LEU A 58 1.32 4.33 0.66
CA LEU A 58 1.55 3.01 1.28
C LEU A 58 2.96 2.87 1.85
N ARG A 59 3.95 3.52 1.22
CA ARG A 59 5.35 3.44 1.61
C ARG A 59 5.71 4.56 2.55
N LEU A 60 5.51 4.32 3.82
CA LEU A 60 5.81 5.27 4.88
C LEU A 60 6.83 4.66 5.86
N PRO A 61 7.73 5.48 6.42
CA PRO A 61 8.63 5.03 7.47
C PRO A 61 7.87 4.76 8.77
N ARG A 62 8.48 4.03 9.69
CA ARG A 62 7.97 3.65 11.02
C ARG A 62 6.72 2.78 10.97
N MET A 63 5.64 3.24 10.38
CA MET A 63 4.38 2.53 10.20
C MET A 63 3.95 2.65 8.75
N SER A 64 3.71 1.53 8.08
CA SER A 64 3.25 1.50 6.69
C SER A 64 1.85 2.13 6.53
N GLY A 65 1.54 2.62 5.33
CA GLY A 65 0.21 3.17 5.03
C GLY A 65 -0.91 2.16 5.24
N VAL A 66 -0.67 0.87 4.97
CA VAL A 66 -1.66 -0.19 5.24
C VAL A 66 -1.96 -0.31 6.73
N GLU A 67 -0.92 -0.31 7.59
CA GLU A 67 -1.10 -0.35 9.04
C GLU A 67 -1.78 0.92 9.57
N ALA A 68 -1.45 2.09 9.00
CA ALA A 68 -2.11 3.35 9.32
C ALA A 68 -3.60 3.32 8.97
N ILE A 69 -3.95 2.81 7.76
CA ILE A 69 -5.34 2.61 7.34
C ILE A 69 -6.08 1.71 8.33
N GLN A 70 -5.49 0.57 8.72
CA GLN A 70 -6.10 -0.34 9.69
C GLN A 70 -6.36 0.32 11.05
N LYS A 71 -5.40 1.10 11.57
CA LYS A 71 -5.56 1.82 12.84
C LYS A 71 -6.62 2.90 12.77
N ILE A 72 -6.60 3.72 11.72
CA ILE A 72 -7.61 4.76 11.49
C ILE A 72 -9.01 4.13 11.41
N ARG A 73 -9.16 3.09 10.58
CA ARG A 73 -10.43 2.37 10.41
C ARG A 73 -10.89 1.63 11.68
N GLY A 74 -9.96 1.19 12.51
CA GLY A 74 -10.25 0.56 13.81
C GLY A 74 -10.86 1.53 14.82
N THR A 75 -10.61 2.84 14.69
CA THR A 75 -11.18 3.90 15.55
C THR A 75 -12.31 4.68 14.88
N ASN A 76 -12.33 4.73 13.55
CA ASN A 76 -13.36 5.39 12.74
C ASN A 76 -13.69 4.51 11.53
N GLU A 77 -14.73 3.68 11.66
CA GLU A 77 -15.16 2.76 10.59
C GLU A 77 -15.63 3.47 9.32
N ASP A 78 -16.01 4.73 9.42
CA ASP A 78 -16.48 5.55 8.29
C ASP A 78 -15.34 6.36 7.63
N ALA A 79 -14.11 6.25 8.14
CA ALA A 79 -12.96 6.96 7.55
C ALA A 79 -12.84 6.67 6.05
N ARG A 80 -12.76 7.74 5.27
CA ARG A 80 -12.65 7.70 3.81
C ARG A 80 -11.20 7.91 3.41
N ILE A 81 -10.59 6.85 2.90
CA ILE A 81 -9.16 6.84 2.58
C ILE A 81 -8.97 6.48 1.11
N ILE A 82 -8.24 7.32 0.40
CA ILE A 82 -7.75 7.09 -0.97
C ILE A 82 -6.26 6.79 -0.87
N VAL A 83 -5.85 5.63 -1.36
CA VAL A 83 -4.43 5.33 -1.54
C VAL A 83 -3.92 6.12 -2.74
N LEU A 84 -2.80 6.83 -2.55
CA LEU A 84 -2.11 7.58 -3.58
C LEU A 84 -0.63 7.21 -3.54
N THR A 85 -0.20 6.29 -4.41
CA THR A 85 1.12 5.66 -4.35
C THR A 85 1.76 5.51 -5.73
N THR A 86 3.08 5.26 -5.76
CA THR A 86 3.79 4.89 -7.01
C THR A 86 3.72 3.39 -7.29
N PHE A 87 3.18 2.60 -6.35
CA PHE A 87 3.17 1.14 -6.42
C PHE A 87 1.83 0.62 -6.92
N ASP A 88 1.90 -0.34 -7.84
CA ASP A 88 0.76 -0.99 -8.48
C ASP A 88 0.83 -2.52 -8.39
N GLY A 89 1.59 -3.03 -7.41
CA GLY A 89 1.67 -4.46 -7.12
C GLY A 89 0.32 -5.02 -6.63
N ASP A 90 -0.06 -6.19 -7.14
CA ASP A 90 -1.34 -6.83 -6.83
C ASP A 90 -1.53 -7.12 -5.34
N GLU A 91 -0.47 -7.44 -4.62
CA GLU A 91 -0.49 -7.65 -3.16
C GLU A 91 -0.70 -6.34 -2.39
N ASP A 92 -0.02 -5.23 -2.79
CA ASP A 92 -0.18 -3.92 -2.17
C ASP A 92 -1.61 -3.40 -2.35
N ILE A 93 -2.17 -3.55 -3.57
CA ILE A 93 -3.56 -3.23 -3.88
C ILE A 93 -4.51 -4.02 -2.98
N TYR A 94 -4.33 -5.35 -2.93
CA TYR A 94 -5.17 -6.24 -2.14
C TYR A 94 -5.15 -5.86 -0.66
N ARG A 95 -3.96 -5.66 -0.07
CA ARG A 95 -3.81 -5.30 1.35
C ARG A 95 -4.46 -3.96 1.68
N ALA A 96 -4.27 -2.95 0.84
CA ALA A 96 -4.83 -1.62 1.06
C ALA A 96 -6.37 -1.64 1.02
N LEU A 97 -6.97 -2.35 0.06
CA LEU A 97 -8.42 -2.48 -0.05
C LEU A 97 -9.00 -3.34 1.08
N GLN A 98 -8.31 -4.41 1.49
CA GLN A 98 -8.70 -5.21 2.67
C GLN A 98 -8.60 -4.42 3.98
N ALA A 99 -7.66 -3.49 4.09
CA ALA A 99 -7.56 -2.56 5.21
C ALA A 99 -8.70 -1.53 5.25
N GLY A 100 -9.47 -1.42 4.16
CA GLY A 100 -10.66 -0.56 4.07
C GLY A 100 -10.49 0.72 3.27
N ALA A 101 -9.43 0.84 2.45
CA ALA A 101 -9.31 1.95 1.49
C ALA A 101 -10.52 1.97 0.54
N LYS A 102 -11.04 3.15 0.26
CA LYS A 102 -12.19 3.40 -0.63
C LYS A 102 -11.80 3.82 -2.03
N GLY A 103 -10.54 4.23 -2.21
CA GLY A 103 -9.96 4.58 -3.51
C GLY A 103 -8.51 4.12 -3.61
N TYR A 104 -8.06 3.92 -4.85
CA TYR A 104 -6.67 3.58 -5.15
C TYR A 104 -6.26 4.31 -6.43
N LEU A 105 -5.24 5.16 -6.34
CA LEU A 105 -4.71 5.93 -7.45
C LEU A 105 -3.18 5.84 -7.48
N LEU A 106 -2.62 5.93 -8.67
CA LEU A 106 -1.19 6.10 -8.84
C LEU A 106 -0.82 7.58 -8.77
N LYS A 107 0.35 7.91 -8.20
CA LYS A 107 0.85 9.30 -8.13
C LYS A 107 1.06 9.97 -9.52
N GLY A 108 1.04 9.18 -10.60
CA GLY A 108 1.07 9.66 -11.98
C GLY A 108 -0.31 9.96 -12.59
N THR A 109 -1.40 9.81 -11.83
CA THR A 109 -2.75 10.14 -12.30
C THR A 109 -2.91 11.64 -12.54
N SER A 110 -3.86 12.02 -13.41
CA SER A 110 -4.13 13.44 -13.67
C SER A 110 -4.75 14.14 -12.46
N VAL A 111 -4.64 15.46 -12.43
CA VAL A 111 -5.22 16.28 -11.35
C VAL A 111 -6.74 16.14 -11.34
N GLU A 112 -7.35 16.15 -12.51
CA GLU A 112 -8.79 16.00 -12.69
C GLU A 112 -9.28 14.67 -12.13
N GLU A 113 -8.58 13.57 -12.40
CA GLU A 113 -8.91 12.24 -11.91
C GLU A 113 -8.75 12.13 -10.38
N LEU A 114 -7.74 12.79 -9.80
CA LEU A 114 -7.57 12.90 -8.35
C LEU A 114 -8.74 13.65 -7.70
N ILE A 115 -9.14 14.78 -8.26
CA ILE A 115 -10.27 15.58 -7.77
C ILE A 115 -11.58 14.80 -7.87
N GLU A 116 -11.82 14.12 -9.00
CA GLU A 116 -12.99 13.25 -9.16
C GLU A 116 -13.03 12.14 -8.11
N ALA A 117 -11.88 11.53 -7.82
CA ALA A 117 -11.77 10.49 -6.81
C ALA A 117 -12.07 11.02 -5.41
N ILE A 118 -11.56 12.20 -5.05
CA ILE A 118 -11.84 12.87 -3.77
C ILE A 118 -13.35 13.10 -3.63
N HIS A 119 -14.01 13.69 -4.62
CA HIS A 119 -15.44 13.91 -4.59
C HIS A 119 -16.25 12.60 -4.51
N ALA A 120 -15.88 11.58 -5.29
CA ALA A 120 -16.57 10.28 -5.27
C ALA A 120 -16.47 9.63 -3.90
N VAL A 121 -15.26 9.59 -3.31
CA VAL A 121 -15.03 8.96 -2.00
C VAL A 121 -15.67 9.78 -0.88
N HIS A 122 -15.66 11.11 -0.95
CA HIS A 122 -16.39 11.96 -0.02
C HIS A 122 -17.90 11.68 -0.04
N GLN A 123 -18.48 11.35 -1.20
CA GLN A 123 -19.89 10.93 -1.36
C GLN A 123 -20.16 9.47 -0.95
N GLY A 124 -19.17 8.76 -0.39
CA GLY A 124 -19.30 7.37 0.04
C GLY A 124 -19.14 6.32 -1.07
N ARG A 125 -18.81 6.73 -2.30
CA ARG A 125 -18.55 5.82 -3.43
C ARG A 125 -17.10 5.33 -3.40
N SER A 126 -16.85 4.12 -3.89
CA SER A 126 -15.49 3.64 -4.10
C SER A 126 -14.96 4.12 -5.46
N ARG A 127 -13.66 4.45 -5.52
CA ARG A 127 -12.98 4.84 -6.77
C ARG A 127 -11.74 3.95 -6.98
N ILE A 128 -11.92 2.89 -7.75
CA ILE A 128 -10.87 1.93 -8.10
C ILE A 128 -10.82 1.89 -9.63
N PRO A 129 -9.74 2.36 -10.29
CA PRO A 129 -9.57 2.26 -11.74
C PRO A 129 -9.66 0.83 -12.23
N SER A 130 -10.14 0.61 -13.47
CA SER A 130 -10.31 -0.74 -14.05
C SER A 130 -9.01 -1.55 -14.05
N ALA A 131 -7.88 -0.93 -14.39
CA ALA A 131 -6.58 -1.59 -14.36
C ALA A 131 -6.19 -2.10 -12.97
N ILE A 132 -6.56 -1.39 -11.91
CA ILE A 132 -6.35 -1.81 -10.52
C ILE A 132 -7.32 -2.95 -10.15
N ALA A 133 -8.57 -2.88 -10.60
CA ALA A 133 -9.55 -3.92 -10.37
C ALA A 133 -9.17 -5.25 -11.08
N GLU A 134 -8.60 -5.18 -12.27
CA GLU A 134 -8.07 -6.34 -13.01
C GLU A 134 -6.93 -7.02 -12.23
N LYS A 135 -5.93 -6.26 -11.76
CA LYS A 135 -4.85 -6.78 -10.92
C LYS A 135 -5.36 -7.42 -9.63
N LEU A 136 -6.36 -6.83 -9.01
CA LEU A 136 -7.01 -7.40 -7.82
C LEU A 136 -7.68 -8.75 -8.14
N ALA A 137 -8.38 -8.87 -9.26
CA ALA A 137 -9.01 -10.11 -9.69
C ALA A 137 -7.97 -11.21 -9.98
N GLU A 138 -6.86 -10.88 -10.63
CA GLU A 138 -5.74 -11.80 -10.84
C GLU A 138 -5.12 -12.27 -9.51
N HIS A 139 -4.92 -11.35 -8.56
CA HIS A 139 -4.43 -11.67 -7.22
C HIS A 139 -5.33 -12.67 -6.50
N MET A 140 -6.66 -12.49 -6.56
CA MET A 140 -7.61 -13.39 -5.89
C MET A 140 -7.59 -14.82 -6.43
N GLY A 141 -7.20 -15.02 -7.70
CA GLY A 141 -7.03 -16.33 -8.34
C GLY A 141 -5.65 -16.96 -8.17
N ALA A 142 -4.66 -16.23 -7.66
CA ALA A 142 -3.30 -16.70 -7.55
C ALA A 142 -3.03 -17.52 -6.28
N PRO A 143 -2.18 -18.56 -6.33
CA PRO A 143 -1.75 -19.31 -5.14
C PRO A 143 -0.99 -18.40 -4.18
N LYS A 144 -1.43 -18.33 -2.91
CA LYS A 144 -0.77 -17.49 -1.89
C LYS A 144 0.44 -18.19 -1.29
N LEU A 145 1.48 -17.41 -1.01
CA LEU A 145 2.62 -17.90 -0.25
C LEU A 145 2.23 -18.13 1.23
N THR A 146 2.68 -19.23 1.79
CA THR A 146 2.56 -19.47 3.22
C THR A 146 3.51 -18.57 4.01
N ARG A 147 3.27 -18.42 5.32
CA ARG A 147 4.16 -17.65 6.21
C ARG A 147 5.62 -18.12 6.17
N SER A 148 5.85 -19.44 6.07
CA SER A 148 7.19 -20.00 5.99
C SER A 148 7.86 -19.69 4.65
N GLU A 149 7.14 -19.82 3.54
CA GLU A 149 7.63 -19.44 2.21
C GLU A 149 7.95 -17.95 2.11
N LEU A 150 7.12 -17.08 2.71
CA LEU A 150 7.38 -15.64 2.75
C LEU A 150 8.65 -15.33 3.56
N LYS A 151 8.87 -15.96 4.73
CA LYS A 151 10.09 -15.79 5.51
C LYS A 151 11.33 -16.23 4.73
N VAL A 152 11.26 -17.36 4.02
CA VAL A 152 12.34 -17.85 3.16
C VAL A 152 12.60 -16.86 2.04
N LEU A 153 11.58 -16.37 1.35
CA LEU A 153 11.69 -15.39 0.27
C LEU A 153 12.33 -14.07 0.72
N GLN A 154 11.98 -13.57 1.91
CA GLN A 154 12.62 -12.39 2.51
C GLN A 154 14.13 -12.61 2.75
N ARG A 155 14.55 -13.78 3.24
CA ARG A 155 15.98 -14.10 3.42
C ARG A 155 16.72 -14.20 2.08
N ILE A 156 16.06 -14.76 1.04
CA ILE A 156 16.59 -14.79 -0.31
C ILE A 156 16.82 -13.38 -0.84
N ALA A 157 15.87 -12.47 -0.63
CA ALA A 157 15.97 -11.07 -1.05
C ALA A 157 17.15 -10.32 -0.39
N HIS A 158 17.56 -10.75 0.82
CA HIS A 158 18.77 -10.26 1.50
C HIS A 158 20.05 -11.02 1.12
N GLY A 159 20.03 -11.84 0.06
CA GLY A 159 21.20 -12.55 -0.45
C GLY A 159 21.65 -13.77 0.38
N ARG A 160 20.84 -14.25 1.34
CA ARG A 160 21.20 -15.39 2.20
C ARG A 160 21.27 -16.69 1.42
N THR A 161 22.25 -17.52 1.72
CA THR A 161 22.37 -18.91 1.23
C THR A 161 21.35 -19.83 1.92
N ASN A 162 21.08 -21.01 1.35
CA ASN A 162 20.13 -21.96 1.96
C ASN A 162 20.56 -22.40 3.37
N ARG A 163 21.87 -22.51 3.61
CA ARG A 163 22.42 -22.83 4.92
C ARG A 163 22.13 -21.72 5.92
N GLU A 164 22.44 -20.45 5.57
CA GLU A 164 22.16 -19.30 6.44
C GLU A 164 20.67 -19.13 6.70
N ILE A 165 19.80 -19.37 5.70
CA ILE A 165 18.34 -19.35 5.87
C ILE A 165 17.91 -20.43 6.84
N GLY A 166 18.50 -21.64 6.76
CA GLY A 166 18.21 -22.73 7.68
C GLY A 166 18.60 -22.37 9.12
N GLU A 167 19.77 -21.77 9.32
CA GLU A 167 20.25 -21.27 10.61
C GLU A 167 19.32 -20.16 11.16
N ASP A 168 19.01 -19.14 10.35
CA ASP A 168 18.13 -18.01 10.70
C ASP A 168 16.71 -18.45 11.13
N LEU A 169 16.17 -19.45 10.45
CA LEU A 169 14.78 -19.91 10.66
C LEU A 169 14.68 -21.17 11.52
N THR A 170 15.80 -21.70 11.99
CA THR A 170 15.89 -22.93 12.79
C THR A 170 15.25 -24.14 12.09
N ILE A 171 15.56 -24.31 10.80
CA ILE A 171 15.11 -25.43 9.96
C ILE A 171 16.28 -26.03 9.18
N THR A 172 16.12 -27.25 8.66
CA THR A 172 17.18 -27.87 7.85
C THR A 172 17.32 -27.25 6.48
N GLU A 173 18.51 -27.32 5.87
CA GLU A 173 18.73 -26.87 4.48
C GLU A 173 17.82 -27.60 3.48
N ALA A 174 17.50 -28.87 3.74
CA ALA A 174 16.55 -29.63 2.93
C ALA A 174 15.14 -29.03 2.99
N THR A 175 14.70 -28.61 4.18
CA THR A 175 13.42 -27.91 4.36
C THR A 175 13.40 -26.55 3.63
N VAL A 176 14.51 -25.79 3.67
CA VAL A 176 14.66 -24.55 2.91
C VAL A 176 14.49 -24.81 1.41
N LYS A 177 15.17 -25.83 0.86
CA LYS A 177 15.03 -26.22 -0.57
C LYS A 177 13.58 -26.57 -0.92
N THR A 178 12.86 -27.26 -0.05
CA THR A 178 11.45 -27.58 -0.26
C THR A 178 10.59 -26.32 -0.32
N HIS A 179 10.78 -25.36 0.60
CA HIS A 179 10.08 -24.09 0.57
C HIS A 179 10.40 -23.27 -0.69
N ILE A 180 11.68 -23.26 -1.13
CA ILE A 180 12.09 -22.58 -2.37
C ILE A 180 11.35 -23.19 -3.58
N ASN A 181 11.37 -24.51 -3.74
CA ASN A 181 10.67 -25.14 -4.85
C ASN A 181 9.17 -24.84 -4.85
N SER A 182 8.53 -24.84 -3.70
CA SER A 182 7.10 -24.50 -3.56
C SER A 182 6.83 -23.03 -3.91
N LEU A 183 7.64 -22.09 -3.41
CA LEU A 183 7.45 -20.67 -3.71
C LEU A 183 7.71 -20.34 -5.19
N LEU A 184 8.71 -20.99 -5.84
CA LEU A 184 8.97 -20.83 -7.27
C LEU A 184 7.75 -21.27 -8.10
N ALA A 185 7.17 -22.42 -7.77
CA ALA A 185 5.97 -22.93 -8.44
C ALA A 185 4.76 -21.98 -8.27
N LYS A 186 4.54 -21.44 -7.05
CA LYS A 186 3.44 -20.49 -6.75
C LYS A 186 3.62 -19.15 -7.44
N LEU A 187 4.84 -18.65 -7.53
CA LEU A 187 5.18 -17.40 -8.22
C LEU A 187 5.27 -17.58 -9.75
N ARG A 188 5.27 -18.83 -10.25
CA ARG A 188 5.42 -19.20 -11.66
C ARG A 188 6.74 -18.70 -12.25
N VAL A 189 7.83 -18.88 -11.53
CA VAL A 189 9.19 -18.48 -11.92
C VAL A 189 10.16 -19.66 -11.81
N ASN A 190 11.33 -19.57 -12.49
CA ASN A 190 12.23 -20.68 -12.64
C ASN A 190 13.41 -20.69 -11.65
N ASP A 191 13.75 -19.54 -11.08
CA ASP A 191 14.89 -19.38 -10.20
C ASP A 191 14.65 -18.36 -9.08
N ARG A 192 15.58 -18.34 -8.10
CA ARG A 192 15.49 -17.50 -6.92
C ARG A 192 15.58 -15.99 -7.23
N THR A 193 16.30 -15.61 -8.28
CA THR A 193 16.43 -14.19 -8.69
C THR A 193 15.12 -13.70 -9.29
N GLN A 194 14.52 -14.50 -10.18
CA GLN A 194 13.18 -14.22 -10.71
C GLN A 194 12.13 -14.17 -9.61
N ALA A 195 12.24 -15.04 -8.57
CA ALA A 195 11.32 -15.02 -7.44
C ALA A 195 11.38 -13.70 -6.66
N VAL A 196 12.58 -13.18 -6.40
CA VAL A 196 12.77 -11.87 -5.74
C VAL A 196 12.21 -10.75 -6.60
N THR A 197 12.54 -10.73 -7.90
CA THR A 197 12.06 -9.70 -8.83
C THR A 197 10.53 -9.69 -8.90
N ALA A 198 9.92 -10.86 -9.11
CA ALA A 198 8.46 -10.99 -9.17
C ALA A 198 7.80 -10.58 -7.85
N ALA A 199 8.39 -10.94 -6.72
CA ALA A 199 7.86 -10.60 -5.40
C ALA A 199 7.93 -9.10 -5.09
N LEU A 200 8.99 -8.41 -5.55
CA LEU A 200 9.11 -6.94 -5.44
C LEU A 200 8.09 -6.23 -6.34
N GLN A 201 7.97 -6.68 -7.60
CA GLN A 201 6.98 -6.11 -8.54
C GLN A 201 5.54 -6.28 -8.07
N ARG A 202 5.22 -7.43 -7.45
CA ARG A 202 3.88 -7.71 -6.93
C ARG A 202 3.61 -7.11 -5.54
N GLY A 203 4.60 -6.47 -4.90
CA GLY A 203 4.46 -5.93 -3.55
C GLY A 203 4.38 -6.99 -2.44
N ILE A 204 4.79 -8.25 -2.73
CA ILE A 204 4.80 -9.34 -1.75
C ILE A 204 5.89 -9.11 -0.69
N ILE A 205 7.05 -8.60 -1.13
CA ILE A 205 8.16 -8.18 -0.27
C ILE A 205 8.63 -6.77 -0.66
N HIS A 206 9.28 -6.11 0.29
CA HIS A 206 9.89 -4.81 0.10
C HIS A 206 11.31 -4.86 0.63
N LEU A 207 12.25 -4.19 -0.04
CA LEU A 207 13.60 -3.96 0.46
C LEU A 207 13.59 -2.62 1.20
N SER A 208 13.93 -2.66 2.47
CA SER A 208 14.15 -1.50 3.33
C SER A 208 15.59 -1.04 3.23
#